data_b5b9a0e49b95063668feb259aeb38ec3
#
_entry.id   b5b9a0e49b95063668feb259aeb38ec3
#
_cell.length_a   1.000
_cell.length_b   1.000
_cell.length_c   1.000
_cell.angle_alpha   90.00
_cell.angle_beta   90.00
_cell.angle_gamma   90.00
#
_symmetry.space_group_name_H-M   'P 1'
#
loop_
_entity.id
_entity.type
_entity.pdbx_description
1 polymer ?
#
loop_
_entity_poly.entity_id
_entity_poly.type
_entity_poly.pdbx_seq_one_letter_code
_entity_poly.pdbx_strand_id
1 'polypeptide(L)'
;MRRHAFVILLAAVLAVSFASLAFAGGAKRQHPSKLTYAPLKVTTPQVIDIALPNGLEGFLVEDHEIPVVDVAILVKTYYPDRAKVGLNEMAQWVIRNGGTATWPGDKLSDELEFLAASIEVRGGDLSTVVTFNCLKRDLPRVLDIFADLVMNPAFPEDKVDMKRKTMLEEIRRKNDQPSDVAQREFAKLIYGEHPYGWEPTVASVNAISRDDAVNFYKTYFHPNNAIIGVSGDVTRDEVVAMLTKALGGWQRADVTIPKVPDIASTPAPTVNYAFMDINQAYITMGHLGINSNDPERCAVNIMNYILGGGSFTSWITEKVRSDEGLAYHAASRYSSEAFAKGLFSAVAQTKADACGRAMTIMVDQIKRMRDVGPTPDEVKKAVDSYVNSQVFDYENKAQVVRRLVMLKFEGRPLDTPQRDMDTYAKLTVADIKAAAQKYLEPDKLTILVVGNAKLFDKPLSDWGAVREIKLEKQ
;
A
#
# COMPACT_ATOMS: atom_id res chain seq x y z
N MET A 1 -13.31 56.92 -51.75
CA MET A 1 -11.94 56.81 -51.14
C MET A 1 -11.93 56.08 -49.76
N ARG A 2 -12.85 56.34 -48.80
CA ARG A 2 -12.80 55.67 -47.44
C ARG A 2 -13.02 54.17 -47.46
N ARG A 3 -13.84 53.59 -48.38
CA ARG A 3 -14.07 52.16 -48.47
C ARG A 3 -12.88 51.33 -48.95
N HIS A 4 -12.05 51.88 -49.86
CA HIS A 4 -10.86 51.20 -50.40
C HIS A 4 -9.73 51.16 -49.36
N ALA A 5 -9.58 52.21 -48.54
CA ALA A 5 -8.61 52.23 -47.42
C ALA A 5 -8.91 51.20 -46.34
N PHE A 6 -10.21 50.94 -46.04
CA PHE A 6 -10.61 49.93 -45.05
C PHE A 6 -10.35 48.49 -45.53
N VAL A 7 -10.58 48.21 -46.81
CA VAL A 7 -10.30 46.89 -47.41
C VAL A 7 -8.80 46.60 -47.46
N ILE A 8 -7.99 47.61 -47.76
CA ILE A 8 -6.52 47.49 -47.79
C ILE A 8 -5.98 47.27 -46.36
N LEU A 9 -6.52 47.95 -45.35
CA LEU A 9 -6.12 47.77 -43.97
C LEU A 9 -6.49 46.37 -43.44
N LEU A 10 -7.70 45.87 -43.77
CA LEU A 10 -8.14 44.54 -43.40
C LEU A 10 -7.30 43.43 -44.06
N ALA A 11 -6.94 43.61 -45.34
CA ALA A 11 -6.06 42.70 -46.08
C ALA A 11 -4.62 42.71 -45.50
N ALA A 12 -4.12 43.85 -45.07
CA ALA A 12 -2.81 43.96 -44.42
C ALA A 12 -2.80 43.30 -43.03
N VAL A 13 -3.86 43.42 -42.23
CA VAL A 13 -3.98 42.77 -40.93
C VAL A 13 -4.09 41.25 -41.08
N LEU A 14 -4.86 40.77 -42.07
CA LEU A 14 -4.95 39.35 -42.39
C LEU A 14 -3.60 38.80 -42.89
N ALA A 15 -2.87 39.52 -43.73
CA ALA A 15 -1.55 39.09 -44.21
C ALA A 15 -0.51 39.03 -43.09
N VAL A 16 -0.54 39.94 -42.11
CA VAL A 16 0.34 39.93 -40.94
C VAL A 16 -0.04 38.77 -40.00
N SER A 17 -1.35 38.45 -39.86
CA SER A 17 -1.80 37.32 -39.05
C SER A 17 -1.42 35.96 -39.68
N PHE A 18 -1.42 35.85 -41.00
CA PHE A 18 -0.95 34.65 -41.71
C PHE A 18 0.57 34.52 -41.69
N ALA A 19 1.32 35.65 -41.76
CA ALA A 19 2.76 35.62 -41.65
C ALA A 19 3.24 35.22 -40.25
N SER A 20 2.54 35.64 -39.19
CA SER A 20 2.86 35.19 -37.82
C SER A 20 2.55 33.70 -37.55
N LEU A 21 1.59 33.12 -38.25
CA LEU A 21 1.33 31.66 -38.21
C LEU A 21 2.38 30.85 -39.03
N ALA A 22 2.98 31.45 -40.07
CA ALA A 22 4.03 30.79 -40.87
C ALA A 22 5.41 30.83 -40.17
N PHE A 23 5.65 31.76 -39.23
CA PHE A 23 6.88 31.84 -38.43
C PHE A 23 6.80 31.00 -37.15
N ALA A 24 5.66 30.37 -36.80
CA ALA A 24 5.64 29.22 -35.94
C ALA A 24 6.28 28.02 -36.65
N GLY A 25 7.52 28.21 -37.14
CA GLY A 25 8.35 27.19 -37.73
C GLY A 25 8.43 26.03 -36.72
N GLY A 26 7.70 24.99 -37.02
CA GLY A 26 7.66 23.81 -36.19
C GLY A 26 9.08 23.32 -35.98
N ALA A 27 9.67 23.66 -34.87
CA ALA A 27 10.81 22.91 -34.37
C ALA A 27 10.41 21.44 -34.51
N LYS A 28 11.08 20.70 -35.40
CA LYS A 28 10.80 19.26 -35.59
C LYS A 28 10.84 18.63 -34.20
N ARG A 29 9.67 18.36 -33.60
CA ARG A 29 9.61 17.70 -32.32
C ARG A 29 10.37 16.40 -32.46
N GLN A 30 11.43 16.26 -31.71
CA GLN A 30 12.16 15.01 -31.67
C GLN A 30 11.19 13.91 -31.21
N HIS A 31 11.29 12.76 -31.87
CA HIS A 31 10.52 11.60 -31.40
C HIS A 31 10.90 11.29 -29.93
N PRO A 32 9.95 10.98 -29.04
CA PRO A 32 10.23 10.74 -27.62
C PRO A 32 11.43 9.81 -27.36
N SER A 33 11.61 8.78 -28.22
CA SER A 33 12.74 7.84 -28.11
C SER A 33 14.12 8.44 -28.38
N LYS A 34 14.19 9.68 -28.87
CA LYS A 34 15.45 10.41 -29.15
C LYS A 34 15.73 11.52 -28.13
N LEU A 35 14.81 11.71 -27.18
CA LEU A 35 15.01 12.68 -26.11
C LEU A 35 16.03 12.11 -25.13
N THR A 36 17.05 12.89 -24.83
CA THR A 36 18.02 12.60 -23.77
C THR A 36 17.78 13.56 -22.62
N TYR A 37 17.68 13.03 -21.43
CA TYR A 37 17.49 13.81 -20.21
C TYR A 37 18.76 13.73 -19.36
N ALA A 38 19.06 14.80 -18.62
CA ALA A 38 20.08 14.74 -17.59
C ALA A 38 19.70 13.66 -16.55
N PRO A 39 20.68 12.97 -15.94
CA PRO A 39 20.38 12.04 -14.87
C PRO A 39 19.55 12.72 -13.77
N LEU A 40 18.50 12.07 -13.32
CA LEU A 40 17.71 12.57 -12.21
C LEU A 40 18.57 12.65 -10.95
N LYS A 41 18.65 13.85 -10.36
CA LYS A 41 19.26 14.05 -9.06
C LYS A 41 18.16 14.05 -8.02
N VAL A 42 18.11 12.99 -7.22
CA VAL A 42 17.23 12.94 -6.04
C VAL A 42 17.95 13.69 -4.92
N THR A 43 17.39 14.81 -4.47
CA THR A 43 17.85 15.52 -3.30
C THR A 43 17.08 15.00 -2.10
N THR A 44 17.73 14.21 -1.26
CA THR A 44 17.12 13.78 0.01
C THR A 44 16.99 14.99 0.93
N PRO A 45 15.79 15.26 1.48
CA PRO A 45 15.64 16.35 2.44
C PRO A 45 16.44 16.07 3.71
N GLN A 46 16.86 17.14 4.38
CA GLN A 46 17.49 17.03 5.69
C GLN A 46 16.48 16.49 6.69
N VAL A 47 16.85 15.38 7.34
CA VAL A 47 16.04 14.77 8.39
C VAL A 47 16.63 15.16 9.74
N ILE A 48 15.78 15.60 10.64
CA ILE A 48 16.14 16.03 11.99
C ILE A 48 15.53 15.05 12.98
N ASP A 49 16.34 14.49 13.85
CA ASP A 49 15.83 13.64 14.94
C ASP A 49 15.16 14.51 16.02
N ILE A 50 14.01 14.04 16.48
CA ILE A 50 13.28 14.62 17.61
C ILE A 50 13.09 13.56 18.70
N ALA A 51 13.23 14.02 19.95
CA ALA A 51 12.97 13.18 21.12
C ALA A 51 12.36 14.05 22.23
N LEU A 52 11.31 13.53 22.86
CA LEU A 52 10.65 14.18 23.97
C LEU A 52 11.03 13.53 25.31
N PRO A 53 10.96 14.27 26.43
CA PRO A 53 11.32 13.71 27.75
C PRO A 53 10.51 12.48 28.17
N ASN A 54 9.30 12.31 27.66
CA ASN A 54 8.44 11.16 27.93
C ASN A 54 8.79 9.93 27.09
N GLY A 55 9.84 9.98 26.26
CA GLY A 55 10.32 8.85 25.44
C GLY A 55 9.68 8.71 24.08
N LEU A 56 8.86 9.67 23.64
CA LEU A 56 8.41 9.74 22.24
C LEU A 56 9.58 10.22 21.39
N GLU A 57 9.93 9.44 20.37
CA GLU A 57 11.02 9.73 19.46
C GLU A 57 10.55 9.70 18.02
N GLY A 58 11.25 10.40 17.13
CA GLY A 58 10.95 10.34 15.70
C GLY A 58 11.73 11.34 14.86
N PHE A 59 11.11 11.83 13.80
CA PHE A 59 11.74 12.56 12.73
C PHE A 59 10.98 13.82 12.37
N LEU A 60 11.72 14.86 11.98
CA LEU A 60 11.20 16.09 11.40
C LEU A 60 11.87 16.33 10.04
N VAL A 61 11.09 16.75 9.06
CA VAL A 61 11.56 17.38 7.82
C VAL A 61 10.93 18.76 7.72
N GLU A 62 11.75 19.80 7.83
CA GLU A 62 11.29 21.19 7.66
C GLU A 62 10.97 21.45 6.18
N ASP A 63 9.84 22.06 5.92
CA ASP A 63 9.40 22.44 4.57
C ASP A 63 8.59 23.75 4.64
N HIS A 64 9.21 24.84 4.20
CA HIS A 64 8.64 26.18 4.26
C HIS A 64 8.04 26.65 2.92
N GLU A 65 7.86 25.74 1.96
CA GLU A 65 7.31 26.10 0.63
C GLU A 65 5.83 26.45 0.71
N ILE A 66 5.08 25.72 1.54
CA ILE A 66 3.64 25.98 1.80
C ILE A 66 3.35 25.95 3.30
N PRO A 67 2.39 26.78 3.80
CA PRO A 67 2.13 26.91 5.23
C PRO A 67 1.24 25.75 5.75
N VAL A 68 1.68 24.52 5.57
CA VAL A 68 0.99 23.32 6.08
C VAL A 68 1.90 22.51 6.99
N VAL A 69 1.31 21.74 7.89
CA VAL A 69 2.01 20.84 8.79
C VAL A 69 1.31 19.48 8.79
N ASP A 70 2.10 18.45 8.59
CA ASP A 70 1.69 17.05 8.69
C ASP A 70 2.37 16.40 9.90
N VAL A 71 1.58 15.69 10.70
CA VAL A 71 2.08 14.88 11.81
C VAL A 71 1.52 13.47 11.71
N ALA A 72 2.35 12.49 12.01
CA ALA A 72 1.95 11.10 12.12
C ALA A 72 2.59 10.49 13.38
N ILE A 73 1.79 9.87 14.24
CA ILE A 73 2.27 9.00 15.34
C ILE A 73 1.93 7.57 14.97
N LEU A 74 2.94 6.73 14.82
CA LEU A 74 2.79 5.29 14.69
C LEU A 74 2.96 4.65 16.07
N VAL A 75 1.91 4.02 16.57
CA VAL A 75 1.92 3.21 17.78
C VAL A 75 2.07 1.76 17.38
N LYS A 76 3.02 1.04 17.97
CA LYS A 76 3.18 -0.39 17.74
C LYS A 76 2.05 -1.14 18.43
N THR A 77 1.30 -1.93 17.67
CA THR A 77 0.17 -2.73 18.20
C THR A 77 0.26 -4.12 17.59
N TYR A 78 -0.05 -5.14 18.39
CA TYR A 78 -0.25 -6.49 17.88
C TYR A 78 -1.04 -7.31 18.88
N TYR A 79 -2.26 -7.69 18.51
CA TYR A 79 -3.18 -8.44 19.37
C TYR A 79 -3.60 -9.75 18.70
N PRO A 80 -2.80 -10.83 18.78
CA PRO A 80 -3.03 -12.09 18.09
C PRO A 80 -4.00 -13.00 18.86
N ASP A 81 -5.22 -12.54 19.09
CA ASP A 81 -6.29 -13.35 19.69
C ASP A 81 -7.33 -13.74 18.64
N ARG A 82 -7.35 -15.02 18.27
CA ARG A 82 -8.28 -15.56 17.26
C ARG A 82 -9.75 -15.39 17.65
N ALA A 83 -10.06 -15.38 18.95
CA ALA A 83 -11.42 -15.19 19.43
C ALA A 83 -11.92 -13.76 19.27
N LYS A 84 -11.01 -12.80 19.08
CA LYS A 84 -11.31 -11.35 18.97
C LYS A 84 -10.69 -10.70 17.74
N VAL A 85 -10.57 -11.46 16.65
CA VAL A 85 -10.14 -10.90 15.36
C VAL A 85 -11.09 -9.77 14.97
N GLY A 86 -10.52 -8.61 14.63
CA GLY A 86 -11.26 -7.36 14.39
C GLY A 86 -11.15 -6.34 15.53
N LEU A 87 -10.54 -6.70 16.68
CA LEU A 87 -10.37 -5.77 17.81
C LEU A 87 -9.53 -4.54 17.43
N ASN A 88 -8.42 -4.73 16.70
CA ASN A 88 -7.58 -3.63 16.23
C ASN A 88 -8.40 -2.63 15.41
N GLU A 89 -9.13 -3.12 14.43
CA GLU A 89 -9.97 -2.31 13.55
C GLU A 89 -11.06 -1.56 14.33
N MET A 90 -11.74 -2.26 15.25
CA MET A 90 -12.76 -1.65 16.10
C MET A 90 -12.17 -0.54 16.97
N ALA A 91 -11.06 -0.80 17.66
CA ALA A 91 -10.41 0.18 18.53
C ALA A 91 -9.96 1.43 17.75
N GLN A 92 -9.29 1.25 16.60
CA GLN A 92 -8.83 2.31 15.73
C GLN A 92 -10.00 3.20 15.25
N TRP A 93 -11.06 2.57 14.78
CA TRP A 93 -12.24 3.30 14.32
C TRP A 93 -12.93 4.07 15.44
N VAL A 94 -13.06 3.46 16.63
CA VAL A 94 -13.72 4.08 17.79
C VAL A 94 -12.88 5.23 18.36
N ILE A 95 -11.55 5.13 18.39
CA ILE A 95 -10.69 6.26 18.78
C ILE A 95 -11.02 7.49 17.93
N ARG A 96 -11.09 7.37 16.60
CA ARG A 96 -11.36 8.50 15.71
C ARG A 96 -12.79 9.01 15.79
N ASN A 97 -13.77 8.10 15.79
CA ASN A 97 -15.17 8.44 15.62
C ASN A 97 -15.90 8.64 16.97
N GLY A 98 -15.33 8.10 18.04
CA GLY A 98 -15.79 8.33 19.41
C GLY A 98 -15.30 9.66 19.96
N GLY A 99 -14.12 10.09 19.53
CA GLY A 99 -13.49 11.32 20.02
C GLY A 99 -13.08 11.23 21.49
N THR A 100 -13.15 12.36 22.19
CA THR A 100 -12.82 12.49 23.61
C THR A 100 -13.99 13.06 24.40
N ALA A 101 -13.84 13.19 25.73
CA ALA A 101 -14.83 13.87 26.55
C ALA A 101 -14.96 15.37 26.19
N THR A 102 -13.85 16.00 25.82
CA THR A 102 -13.82 17.41 25.37
C THR A 102 -14.33 17.59 23.95
N TRP A 103 -13.96 16.64 23.08
CA TRP A 103 -14.24 16.60 21.65
C TRP A 103 -15.00 15.32 21.30
N PRO A 104 -16.29 15.18 21.62
CA PRO A 104 -17.10 14.06 21.13
C PRO A 104 -17.05 14.00 19.61
N GLY A 105 -17.13 12.77 19.03
CA GLY A 105 -16.84 12.50 17.62
C GLY A 105 -17.47 13.45 16.59
N ASP A 106 -18.73 13.84 16.80
CA ASP A 106 -19.43 14.74 15.88
C ASP A 106 -18.86 16.17 15.98
N LYS A 107 -18.64 16.69 17.22
CA LYS A 107 -17.98 18.00 17.43
C LYS A 107 -16.54 18.01 16.92
N LEU A 108 -15.83 16.92 17.07
CA LEU A 108 -14.49 16.75 16.51
C LEU A 108 -14.52 16.93 15.00
N SER A 109 -15.47 16.30 14.34
CA SER A 109 -15.60 16.37 12.88
C SER A 109 -15.97 17.78 12.41
N ASP A 110 -16.93 18.43 13.06
CA ASP A 110 -17.33 19.81 12.75
C ASP A 110 -16.16 20.82 12.92
N GLU A 111 -15.39 20.68 14.00
CA GLU A 111 -14.22 21.55 14.25
C GLU A 111 -13.13 21.36 13.21
N LEU A 112 -12.83 20.11 12.85
CA LEU A 112 -11.83 19.81 11.82
C LEU A 112 -12.25 20.32 10.45
N GLU A 113 -13.53 20.19 10.10
CA GLU A 113 -14.07 20.73 8.85
C GLU A 113 -13.98 22.26 8.83
N PHE A 114 -14.33 22.93 9.92
CA PHE A 114 -14.20 24.38 10.05
C PHE A 114 -12.75 24.88 9.87
N LEU A 115 -11.78 24.11 10.39
CA LEU A 115 -10.36 24.45 10.30
C LEU A 115 -9.73 23.98 8.96
N ALA A 116 -10.48 23.33 8.07
CA ALA A 116 -9.96 22.63 6.90
C ALA A 116 -8.77 21.70 7.27
N ALA A 117 -8.84 21.08 8.44
CA ALA A 117 -7.86 20.15 8.99
C ALA A 117 -8.39 18.72 8.93
N SER A 118 -7.49 17.75 9.01
CA SER A 118 -7.87 16.35 9.12
C SER A 118 -7.16 15.71 10.31
N ILE A 119 -7.84 14.85 11.05
CA ILE A 119 -7.25 13.88 11.97
C ILE A 119 -7.78 12.52 11.58
N GLU A 120 -6.89 11.55 11.37
CA GLU A 120 -7.26 10.19 10.98
C GLU A 120 -6.59 9.17 11.89
N VAL A 121 -7.30 8.09 12.18
CA VAL A 121 -6.76 6.91 12.88
C VAL A 121 -6.92 5.71 11.98
N ARG A 122 -5.83 5.14 11.56
CA ARG A 122 -5.78 4.00 10.63
C ARG A 122 -4.68 3.05 11.04
N GLY A 123 -4.71 1.84 10.53
CA GLY A 123 -3.65 0.89 10.73
C GLY A 123 -4.04 -0.49 10.28
N GLY A 124 -3.21 -1.45 10.65
CA GLY A 124 -3.44 -2.88 10.48
C GLY A 124 -3.25 -3.60 11.81
N ASP A 125 -2.92 -4.87 11.73
CA ASP A 125 -2.77 -5.68 12.93
C ASP A 125 -1.51 -5.35 13.75
N LEU A 126 -0.49 -4.79 13.11
CA LEU A 126 0.83 -4.57 13.71
C LEU A 126 1.09 -3.14 14.15
N SER A 127 0.28 -2.19 13.72
CA SER A 127 0.43 -0.78 14.09
C SER A 127 -0.87 0.00 13.95
N THR A 128 -1.01 1.02 14.79
CA THR A 128 -2.01 2.07 14.65
C THR A 128 -1.31 3.38 14.34
N VAL A 129 -1.75 4.07 13.30
CA VAL A 129 -1.20 5.38 12.90
C VAL A 129 -2.27 6.43 13.11
N VAL A 130 -1.94 7.43 13.93
CA VAL A 130 -2.76 8.63 14.12
C VAL A 130 -2.09 9.77 13.39
N THR A 131 -2.78 10.37 12.44
CA THR A 131 -2.22 11.46 11.62
C THR A 131 -3.06 12.72 11.75
N PHE A 132 -2.43 13.87 11.55
CA PHE A 132 -3.15 15.08 11.20
C PHE A 132 -2.44 15.88 10.10
N ASN A 133 -3.24 16.68 9.39
CA ASN A 133 -2.78 17.72 8.47
C ASN A 133 -3.56 18.99 8.76
N CYS A 134 -2.87 20.14 8.80
CA CYS A 134 -3.51 21.44 9.00
C CYS A 134 -2.66 22.59 8.44
N LEU A 135 -3.27 23.78 8.33
CA LEU A 135 -2.53 25.01 8.10
C LEU A 135 -1.67 25.37 9.33
N LYS A 136 -0.49 25.93 9.11
CA LYS A 136 0.41 26.37 10.21
C LYS A 136 -0.28 27.28 11.23
N ARG A 137 -1.13 28.22 10.79
CA ARG A 137 -1.85 29.13 11.68
C ARG A 137 -2.77 28.41 12.68
N ASP A 138 -3.29 27.24 12.29
CA ASP A 138 -4.24 26.45 13.07
C ASP A 138 -3.55 25.33 13.86
N LEU A 139 -2.22 25.15 13.66
CA LEU A 139 -1.43 24.09 14.28
C LEU A 139 -1.59 23.99 15.81
N PRO A 140 -1.54 25.07 16.61
CA PRO A 140 -1.72 24.95 18.05
C PRO A 140 -3.07 24.32 18.42
N ARG A 141 -4.13 24.72 17.75
CA ARG A 141 -5.50 24.22 17.99
C ARG A 141 -5.64 22.75 17.58
N VAL A 142 -5.18 22.40 16.37
CA VAL A 142 -5.28 21.02 15.86
C VAL A 142 -4.40 20.08 16.68
N LEU A 143 -3.22 20.53 17.12
CA LEU A 143 -2.32 19.75 17.97
C LEU A 143 -2.94 19.48 19.35
N ASP A 144 -3.64 20.45 19.96
CA ASP A 144 -4.33 20.24 21.25
C ASP A 144 -5.44 19.17 21.10
N ILE A 145 -6.23 19.24 20.02
CA ILE A 145 -7.27 18.23 19.71
C ILE A 145 -6.63 16.87 19.48
N PHE A 146 -5.56 16.81 18.69
CA PHE A 146 -4.84 15.58 18.38
C PHE A 146 -4.24 14.93 19.63
N ALA A 147 -3.62 15.73 20.49
CA ALA A 147 -3.04 15.26 21.75
C ALA A 147 -4.12 14.71 22.69
N ASP A 148 -5.27 15.39 22.79
CA ASP A 148 -6.40 14.86 23.58
C ASP A 148 -6.91 13.53 23.02
N LEU A 149 -7.03 13.43 21.67
CA LEU A 149 -7.47 12.20 21.03
C LEU A 149 -6.49 11.03 21.25
N VAL A 150 -5.19 11.30 21.21
CA VAL A 150 -4.15 10.27 21.44
C VAL A 150 -4.10 9.85 22.90
N MET A 151 -4.32 10.76 23.85
CA MET A 151 -4.16 10.51 25.28
C MET A 151 -5.46 10.13 26.02
N ASN A 152 -6.60 10.59 25.54
CA ASN A 152 -7.88 10.52 26.29
C ASN A 152 -9.08 10.10 25.42
N PRO A 153 -8.97 9.08 24.54
CA PRO A 153 -10.13 8.65 23.74
C PRO A 153 -11.25 8.11 24.63
N ALA A 154 -12.50 8.47 24.31
CA ALA A 154 -13.64 8.22 25.20
C ALA A 154 -14.25 6.82 25.07
N PHE A 155 -14.16 6.16 23.94
CA PHE A 155 -14.81 4.87 23.63
C PHE A 155 -16.30 4.83 23.99
N PRO A 156 -17.17 5.70 23.43
CA PRO A 156 -18.60 5.67 23.71
C PRO A 156 -19.22 4.35 23.25
N GLU A 157 -20.14 3.78 24.03
CA GLU A 157 -20.78 2.48 23.76
C GLU A 157 -21.54 2.48 22.41
N ASP A 158 -22.25 3.56 22.10
CA ASP A 158 -22.99 3.72 20.86
C ASP A 158 -22.09 3.67 19.63
N LYS A 159 -20.85 4.20 19.70
CA LYS A 159 -19.88 4.13 18.61
C LYS A 159 -19.26 2.74 18.49
N VAL A 160 -19.03 2.02 19.60
CA VAL A 160 -18.63 0.61 19.58
C VAL A 160 -19.70 -0.23 18.89
N ASP A 161 -20.97 -0.05 19.27
CA ASP A 161 -22.10 -0.77 18.68
C ASP A 161 -22.30 -0.40 17.20
N MET A 162 -22.09 0.86 16.82
CA MET A 162 -22.13 1.29 15.43
C MET A 162 -21.06 0.56 14.59
N LYS A 163 -19.80 0.56 15.06
CA LYS A 163 -18.72 -0.15 14.34
C LYS A 163 -18.96 -1.64 14.29
N ARG A 164 -19.46 -2.26 15.40
CA ARG A 164 -19.86 -3.67 15.40
C ARG A 164 -20.86 -3.99 14.29
N LYS A 165 -21.93 -3.20 14.18
CA LYS A 165 -22.94 -3.38 13.13
C LYS A 165 -22.35 -3.25 11.73
N THR A 166 -21.43 -2.28 11.53
CA THR A 166 -20.72 -2.11 10.25
C THR A 166 -19.88 -3.35 9.92
N MET A 167 -19.08 -3.85 10.87
CA MET A 167 -18.26 -5.04 10.67
C MET A 167 -19.09 -6.30 10.40
N LEU A 168 -20.23 -6.47 11.08
CA LEU A 168 -21.15 -7.57 10.81
C LEU A 168 -21.77 -7.48 9.41
N GLU A 169 -22.07 -6.27 8.92
CA GLU A 169 -22.55 -6.05 7.57
C GLU A 169 -21.45 -6.31 6.52
N GLU A 170 -20.21 -5.88 6.80
CA GLU A 170 -19.03 -6.19 5.96
C GLU A 170 -18.84 -7.71 5.85
N ILE A 171 -18.94 -8.45 6.98
CA ILE A 171 -18.89 -9.91 6.99
C ILE A 171 -20.04 -10.52 6.16
N ARG A 172 -21.24 -9.99 6.30
CA ARG A 172 -22.40 -10.45 5.51
C ARG A 172 -22.19 -10.26 4.03
N ARG A 173 -21.50 -9.20 3.61
CA ARG A 173 -21.27 -8.86 2.21
C ARG A 173 -19.93 -9.34 1.66
N LYS A 174 -19.11 -10.03 2.47
CA LYS A 174 -17.74 -10.45 2.10
C LYS A 174 -17.65 -11.31 0.83
N ASN A 175 -18.77 -11.90 0.38
CA ASN A 175 -18.85 -12.73 -0.82
C ASN A 175 -19.49 -12.03 -2.01
N ASP A 176 -19.85 -10.73 -1.91
CA ASP A 176 -20.51 -10.00 -2.99
C ASP A 176 -19.56 -9.74 -4.17
N GLN A 177 -18.27 -9.54 -3.90
CA GLN A 177 -17.28 -9.21 -4.92
C GLN A 177 -16.33 -10.39 -5.17
N PRO A 178 -16.26 -10.91 -6.41
CA PRO A 178 -15.40 -12.05 -6.73
C PRO A 178 -13.91 -11.80 -6.51
N SER A 179 -13.44 -10.55 -6.70
CA SER A 179 -12.07 -10.13 -6.43
C SER A 179 -11.71 -10.29 -4.95
N ASP A 180 -12.62 -9.88 -4.06
CA ASP A 180 -12.41 -9.92 -2.62
C ASP A 180 -12.42 -11.37 -2.12
N VAL A 181 -13.32 -12.20 -2.68
CA VAL A 181 -13.32 -13.64 -2.45
C VAL A 181 -11.98 -14.26 -2.85
N ALA A 182 -11.49 -13.94 -4.06
CA ALA A 182 -10.23 -14.48 -4.56
C ALA A 182 -9.05 -14.08 -3.67
N GLN A 183 -8.94 -12.80 -3.29
CA GLN A 183 -7.86 -12.31 -2.44
C GLN A 183 -7.89 -12.95 -1.04
N ARG A 184 -9.04 -12.95 -0.42
CA ARG A 184 -9.28 -13.47 0.93
C ARG A 184 -9.01 -14.97 1.03
N GLU A 185 -9.67 -15.75 0.18
CA GLU A 185 -9.51 -17.20 0.25
C GLU A 185 -8.08 -17.62 -0.14
N PHE A 186 -7.43 -16.88 -1.04
CA PHE A 186 -6.03 -17.13 -1.36
C PHE A 186 -5.08 -16.86 -0.18
N ALA A 187 -5.29 -15.77 0.57
CA ALA A 187 -4.52 -15.49 1.76
C ALA A 187 -4.68 -16.60 2.81
N LYS A 188 -5.91 -17.09 3.03
CA LYS A 188 -6.16 -18.24 3.91
C LYS A 188 -5.44 -19.51 3.47
N LEU A 189 -5.42 -19.80 2.16
CA LEU A 189 -4.73 -20.96 1.61
C LEU A 189 -3.22 -20.91 1.83
N ILE A 190 -2.62 -19.72 1.72
CA ILE A 190 -1.17 -19.54 1.87
C ILE A 190 -0.75 -19.45 3.33
N TYR A 191 -1.46 -18.66 4.14
CA TYR A 191 -1.06 -18.40 5.52
C TYR A 191 -1.63 -19.41 6.53
N GLY A 192 -2.72 -20.11 6.17
CA GLY A 192 -3.33 -21.14 7.02
C GLY A 192 -3.70 -20.62 8.41
N GLU A 193 -3.13 -21.24 9.46
CA GLU A 193 -3.37 -20.87 10.87
C GLU A 193 -2.58 -19.63 11.33
N HIS A 194 -1.69 -19.09 10.47
CA HIS A 194 -0.94 -17.88 10.80
C HIS A 194 -1.88 -16.65 10.86
N PRO A 195 -1.69 -15.70 11.79
CA PRO A 195 -2.55 -14.51 11.94
C PRO A 195 -2.79 -13.71 10.64
N TYR A 196 -1.87 -13.72 9.70
CA TYR A 196 -2.04 -13.04 8.39
C TYR A 196 -3.13 -13.68 7.50
N GLY A 197 -3.57 -14.90 7.82
CA GLY A 197 -4.70 -15.56 7.16
C GLY A 197 -6.01 -15.43 7.92
N TRP A 198 -6.03 -14.79 9.10
CA TRP A 198 -7.24 -14.65 9.88
C TRP A 198 -8.14 -13.54 9.36
N GLU A 199 -9.41 -13.72 9.58
CA GLU A 199 -10.45 -12.74 9.25
C GLU A 199 -11.44 -12.60 10.40
N PRO A 200 -12.04 -11.41 10.54
CA PRO A 200 -13.18 -11.25 11.41
C PRO A 200 -14.32 -12.21 11.06
N THR A 201 -14.91 -12.80 12.07
CA THR A 201 -16.10 -13.64 11.98
C THR A 201 -17.23 -13.02 12.81
N VAL A 202 -18.47 -13.44 12.55
CA VAL A 202 -19.62 -13.03 13.38
C VAL A 202 -19.35 -13.31 14.84
N ALA A 203 -18.76 -14.49 15.16
CA ALA A 203 -18.43 -14.87 16.52
C ALA A 203 -17.35 -13.96 17.13
N SER A 204 -16.23 -13.71 16.42
CA SER A 204 -15.16 -12.87 16.94
C SER A 204 -15.59 -11.42 17.14
N VAL A 205 -16.34 -10.85 16.20
CA VAL A 205 -16.85 -9.47 16.30
C VAL A 205 -17.83 -9.29 17.45
N ASN A 206 -18.73 -10.27 17.65
CA ASN A 206 -19.67 -10.25 18.78
C ASN A 206 -18.98 -10.48 20.14
N ALA A 207 -17.83 -11.13 20.16
CA ALA A 207 -17.04 -11.35 21.38
C ALA A 207 -16.26 -10.10 21.82
N ILE A 208 -16.07 -9.10 20.95
CA ILE A 208 -15.38 -7.86 21.31
C ILE A 208 -16.30 -6.98 22.14
N SER A 209 -15.90 -6.67 23.37
CA SER A 209 -16.56 -5.69 24.23
C SER A 209 -15.95 -4.30 24.10
N ARG A 210 -16.63 -3.29 24.62
CA ARG A 210 -16.05 -1.95 24.80
C ARG A 210 -14.77 -2.00 25.65
N ASP A 211 -14.80 -2.77 26.72
CA ASP A 211 -13.65 -2.89 27.62
C ASP A 211 -12.44 -3.54 26.93
N ASP A 212 -12.63 -4.40 25.96
CA ASP A 212 -11.53 -4.93 25.13
C ASP A 212 -10.87 -3.81 24.32
N ALA A 213 -11.64 -2.93 23.70
CA ALA A 213 -11.11 -1.80 22.96
C ALA A 213 -10.39 -0.79 23.87
N VAL A 214 -10.93 -0.54 25.06
CA VAL A 214 -10.27 0.27 26.09
C VAL A 214 -8.97 -0.37 26.57
N ASN A 215 -8.96 -1.68 26.81
CA ASN A 215 -7.77 -2.40 27.24
C ASN A 215 -6.71 -2.45 26.13
N PHE A 216 -7.10 -2.64 24.87
CA PHE A 216 -6.21 -2.52 23.72
C PHE A 216 -5.51 -1.15 23.71
N TYR A 217 -6.26 -0.07 23.83
CA TYR A 217 -5.70 1.28 23.91
C TYR A 217 -4.75 1.42 25.11
N LYS A 218 -5.17 1.06 26.32
CA LYS A 218 -4.35 1.16 27.54
C LYS A 218 -3.07 0.33 27.49
N THR A 219 -3.07 -0.77 26.72
CA THR A 219 -1.90 -1.64 26.58
C THR A 219 -0.86 -1.05 25.65
N TYR A 220 -1.27 -0.44 24.55
CA TYR A 220 -0.35 -0.09 23.48
C TYR A 220 -0.06 1.41 23.34
N PHE A 221 -0.98 2.31 23.71
CA PHE A 221 -0.86 3.74 23.46
C PHE A 221 0.01 4.44 24.52
N HIS A 222 1.32 4.30 24.35
CA HIS A 222 2.32 4.91 25.20
C HIS A 222 3.42 5.57 24.37
N PRO A 223 3.99 6.73 24.83
CA PRO A 223 4.93 7.49 24.02
C PRO A 223 6.21 6.71 23.70
N ASN A 224 6.68 5.86 24.62
CA ASN A 224 7.86 5.01 24.41
C ASN A 224 7.57 3.74 23.56
N ASN A 225 6.32 3.52 23.17
CA ASN A 225 5.88 2.50 22.21
C ASN A 225 5.45 3.12 20.88
N ALA A 226 5.74 4.41 20.68
CA ALA A 226 5.32 5.16 19.50
C ALA A 226 6.52 5.82 18.80
N ILE A 227 6.33 6.12 17.53
CA ILE A 227 7.29 6.83 16.69
C ILE A 227 6.54 8.00 16.05
N ILE A 228 7.08 9.22 16.19
CA ILE A 228 6.46 10.40 15.59
C ILE A 228 7.19 10.83 14.33
N GLY A 229 6.43 11.28 13.34
CA GLY A 229 6.94 11.93 12.15
C GLY A 229 6.27 13.27 11.95
N VAL A 230 7.05 14.31 11.69
CA VAL A 230 6.56 15.68 11.44
C VAL A 230 7.16 16.18 10.13
N SER A 231 6.36 16.86 9.33
CA SER A 231 6.85 17.61 8.17
C SER A 231 6.03 18.87 7.94
N GLY A 232 6.66 19.91 7.41
CA GLY A 232 5.97 21.12 7.02
C GLY A 232 6.61 22.42 7.53
N ASP A 233 5.84 23.49 7.53
CA ASP A 233 6.32 24.85 7.84
C ASP A 233 6.47 25.06 9.36
N VAL A 234 7.43 24.36 9.92
CA VAL A 234 7.81 24.44 11.35
C VAL A 234 9.31 24.22 11.50
N THR A 235 9.91 24.86 12.50
CA THR A 235 11.27 24.60 12.90
C THR A 235 11.35 23.52 13.98
N ARG A 236 12.55 22.93 14.16
CA ARG A 236 12.78 21.94 15.21
C ARG A 236 12.37 22.45 16.59
N ASP A 237 12.81 23.65 16.93
CA ASP A 237 12.59 24.19 18.28
C ASP A 237 11.11 24.48 18.54
N GLU A 238 10.39 25.03 17.54
CA GLU A 238 8.93 25.20 17.59
C GLU A 238 8.23 23.86 17.83
N VAL A 239 8.54 22.84 17.01
CA VAL A 239 7.90 21.52 17.09
C VAL A 239 8.17 20.86 18.43
N VAL A 240 9.41 20.82 18.90
CA VAL A 240 9.77 20.20 20.18
C VAL A 240 9.06 20.87 21.35
N ALA A 241 9.01 22.22 21.35
CA ALA A 241 8.32 22.96 22.39
C ALA A 241 6.81 22.67 22.39
N MET A 242 6.18 22.71 21.21
CA MET A 242 4.74 22.44 21.05
C MET A 242 4.35 21.00 21.40
N LEU A 243 5.11 20.02 20.91
CA LEU A 243 4.87 18.61 21.21
C LEU A 243 5.12 18.30 22.69
N THR A 244 6.15 18.90 23.32
CA THR A 244 6.41 18.74 24.75
C THR A 244 5.26 19.28 25.58
N LYS A 245 4.70 20.43 25.19
CA LYS A 245 3.53 21.01 25.86
C LYS A 245 2.27 20.14 25.69
N ALA A 246 2.00 19.70 24.46
CA ALA A 246 0.76 19.00 24.13
C ALA A 246 0.76 17.53 24.57
N LEU A 247 1.89 16.82 24.36
CA LEU A 247 2.03 15.37 24.62
C LEU A 247 2.86 15.04 25.86
N GLY A 248 3.39 16.03 26.58
CA GLY A 248 4.23 15.80 27.77
C GLY A 248 3.51 15.05 28.89
N GLY A 249 2.20 15.14 28.96
CA GLY A 249 1.34 14.39 29.89
C GLY A 249 1.10 12.92 29.50
N TRP A 250 1.50 12.51 28.30
CA TRP A 250 1.35 11.12 27.84
C TRP A 250 2.28 10.18 28.62
N GLN A 251 1.69 9.24 29.35
CA GLN A 251 2.41 8.44 30.33
C GLN A 251 3.14 7.25 29.67
N ARG A 252 4.39 7.05 30.06
CA ARG A 252 5.19 5.86 29.71
C ARG A 252 4.64 4.62 30.39
N ALA A 253 4.79 3.48 29.74
CA ALA A 253 4.57 2.16 30.36
C ALA A 253 5.54 1.12 29.78
N ASP A 254 5.67 -0.01 30.48
CA ASP A 254 6.35 -1.18 29.96
C ASP A 254 5.41 -1.93 29.02
N VAL A 255 5.63 -1.76 27.72
CA VAL A 255 4.80 -2.38 26.69
C VAL A 255 5.52 -3.61 26.14
N THR A 256 4.85 -4.76 26.21
CA THR A 256 5.31 -6.00 25.59
C THR A 256 4.50 -6.26 24.32
N ILE A 257 5.15 -6.24 23.17
CA ILE A 257 4.53 -6.61 21.90
C ILE A 257 4.77 -8.10 21.67
N PRO A 258 3.73 -8.94 21.51
CA PRO A 258 3.90 -10.34 21.14
C PRO A 258 4.70 -10.47 19.84
N LYS A 259 5.52 -11.51 19.73
CA LYS A 259 6.23 -11.79 18.48
C LYS A 259 5.22 -12.32 17.44
N VAL A 260 5.30 -11.80 16.20
CA VAL A 260 4.59 -12.40 15.06
C VAL A 260 5.15 -13.81 14.85
N PRO A 261 4.33 -14.86 14.78
CA PRO A 261 4.81 -16.21 14.57
C PRO A 261 5.58 -16.36 13.26
N ASP A 262 6.54 -17.26 13.20
CA ASP A 262 7.21 -17.60 11.95
C ASP A 262 6.32 -18.51 11.11
N ILE A 263 6.27 -18.30 9.81
CA ILE A 263 5.57 -19.19 8.88
C ILE A 263 6.51 -20.37 8.56
N ALA A 264 6.16 -21.56 9.06
CA ALA A 264 7.05 -22.71 9.07
C ALA A 264 7.41 -23.22 7.66
N SER A 265 6.46 -23.26 6.73
CA SER A 265 6.68 -23.82 5.38
C SER A 265 5.69 -23.28 4.36
N THR A 266 6.09 -23.28 3.10
CA THR A 266 5.16 -23.10 1.98
C THR A 266 4.13 -24.24 1.99
N PRO A 267 2.83 -23.95 1.91
CA PRO A 267 1.81 -24.98 1.76
C PRO A 267 2.11 -25.92 0.57
N ALA A 268 1.67 -27.16 0.64
CA ALA A 268 1.72 -28.06 -0.51
C ALA A 268 0.92 -27.45 -1.67
N PRO A 269 1.38 -27.65 -2.93
CA PRO A 269 0.67 -27.13 -4.10
C PRO A 269 -0.74 -27.69 -4.17
N THR A 270 -1.70 -26.84 -4.38
CA THR A 270 -3.13 -27.22 -4.47
C THR A 270 -3.84 -26.44 -5.55
N VAL A 271 -4.85 -27.06 -6.17
CA VAL A 271 -5.79 -26.38 -7.04
C VAL A 271 -7.10 -26.22 -6.31
N ASN A 272 -7.53 -24.99 -6.11
CA ASN A 272 -8.71 -24.65 -5.33
C ASN A 272 -9.73 -23.93 -6.22
N TYR A 273 -10.99 -24.14 -5.92
CA TYR A 273 -12.11 -23.59 -6.68
C TYR A 273 -13.18 -23.07 -5.74
N ALA A 274 -13.62 -21.83 -5.95
CA ALA A 274 -14.77 -21.27 -5.28
C ALA A 274 -15.86 -20.94 -6.32
N PHE A 275 -17.05 -21.53 -6.17
CA PHE A 275 -18.14 -21.28 -7.09
C PHE A 275 -18.74 -19.89 -6.87
N MET A 276 -18.85 -19.13 -7.98
CA MET A 276 -19.69 -17.95 -8.12
C MET A 276 -20.35 -17.98 -9.50
N ASP A 277 -21.65 -17.69 -9.56
CA ASP A 277 -22.41 -17.70 -10.84
C ASP A 277 -22.18 -16.42 -11.63
N ILE A 278 -21.00 -16.33 -12.23
CA ILE A 278 -20.53 -15.20 -13.03
C ILE A 278 -19.91 -15.70 -14.35
N ASN A 279 -19.88 -14.85 -15.37
CA ASN A 279 -19.29 -15.14 -16.68
C ASN A 279 -17.80 -14.81 -16.79
N GLN A 280 -17.17 -14.52 -15.66
CA GLN A 280 -15.74 -14.27 -15.52
C GLN A 280 -15.07 -15.32 -14.63
N ALA A 281 -13.75 -15.42 -14.74
CA ALA A 281 -12.90 -16.19 -13.84
C ALA A 281 -11.87 -15.26 -13.20
N TYR A 282 -11.77 -15.32 -11.87
CA TYR A 282 -10.75 -14.65 -11.10
C TYR A 282 -9.71 -15.68 -10.68
N ILE A 283 -8.54 -15.59 -11.30
CA ILE A 283 -7.44 -16.52 -11.12
C ILE A 283 -6.43 -15.87 -10.17
N THR A 284 -6.02 -16.59 -9.15
CA THR A 284 -4.90 -16.23 -8.29
C THR A 284 -4.01 -17.45 -8.12
N MET A 285 -2.70 -17.33 -8.36
CA MET A 285 -1.74 -18.37 -8.14
C MET A 285 -0.47 -17.83 -7.50
N GLY A 286 0.15 -18.59 -6.60
CA GLY A 286 1.36 -18.12 -5.93
C GLY A 286 1.83 -19.03 -4.81
N HIS A 287 2.77 -18.51 -4.04
CA HIS A 287 3.42 -19.17 -2.91
C HIS A 287 3.92 -18.14 -1.90
N LEU A 288 4.47 -18.58 -0.76
CA LEU A 288 5.11 -17.67 0.19
C LEU A 288 6.25 -16.89 -0.47
N GLY A 289 6.34 -15.61 -0.12
CA GLY A 289 7.39 -14.70 -0.56
C GLY A 289 8.59 -14.69 0.39
N ILE A 290 9.22 -13.51 0.51
CA ILE A 290 10.42 -13.29 1.32
C ILE A 290 10.14 -12.32 2.48
N ASN A 291 11.11 -12.23 3.39
CA ASN A 291 11.14 -11.19 4.42
C ASN A 291 11.77 -9.90 3.84
N SER A 292 11.40 -8.74 4.37
CA SER A 292 11.90 -7.43 3.91
C SER A 292 13.40 -7.23 4.19
N ASN A 293 13.99 -8.04 5.06
CA ASN A 293 15.42 -8.05 5.35
C ASN A 293 16.21 -9.03 4.45
N ASP A 294 15.56 -9.70 3.50
CA ASP A 294 16.25 -10.59 2.56
C ASP A 294 17.24 -9.78 1.70
N PRO A 295 18.51 -10.18 1.65
CA PRO A 295 19.56 -9.43 0.92
C PRO A 295 19.30 -9.37 -0.60
N GLU A 296 18.57 -10.32 -1.15
CA GLU A 296 18.25 -10.38 -2.59
C GLU A 296 16.91 -9.69 -2.92
N ARG A 297 16.29 -9.03 -1.95
CA ARG A 297 15.00 -8.34 -2.12
C ARG A 297 14.98 -7.39 -3.33
N CYS A 298 16.07 -6.65 -3.57
CA CYS A 298 16.15 -5.76 -4.72
C CYS A 298 16.10 -6.52 -6.06
N ALA A 299 16.78 -7.65 -6.16
CA ALA A 299 16.73 -8.50 -7.35
C ALA A 299 15.34 -9.11 -7.54
N VAL A 300 14.68 -9.56 -6.46
CA VAL A 300 13.30 -10.06 -6.48
C VAL A 300 12.32 -8.97 -6.93
N ASN A 301 12.50 -7.73 -6.50
CA ASN A 301 11.64 -6.62 -6.94
C ASN A 301 11.75 -6.38 -8.45
N ILE A 302 12.97 -6.35 -9.01
CA ILE A 302 13.18 -6.17 -10.46
C ILE A 302 12.68 -7.40 -11.24
N MET A 303 12.93 -8.61 -10.73
CA MET A 303 12.38 -9.86 -11.29
C MET A 303 10.85 -9.75 -11.43
N ASN A 304 10.16 -9.40 -10.34
CA ASN A 304 8.71 -9.26 -10.36
C ASN A 304 8.24 -8.10 -11.23
N TYR A 305 8.98 -6.99 -11.28
CA TYR A 305 8.67 -5.87 -12.16
C TYR A 305 8.61 -6.33 -13.63
N ILE A 306 9.58 -7.12 -14.08
CA ILE A 306 9.62 -7.68 -15.43
C ILE A 306 8.52 -8.74 -15.62
N LEU A 307 8.29 -9.60 -14.63
CA LEU A 307 7.33 -10.69 -14.73
C LEU A 307 5.88 -10.22 -14.86
N GLY A 308 5.43 -9.31 -13.98
CA GLY A 308 4.03 -8.87 -13.97
C GLY A 308 3.77 -7.59 -13.18
N GLY A 309 4.78 -7.01 -12.53
CA GLY A 309 4.65 -5.79 -11.72
C GLY A 309 4.85 -4.48 -12.49
N GLY A 310 5.45 -4.51 -13.68
CA GLY A 310 5.81 -3.34 -14.49
C GLY A 310 4.70 -2.86 -15.43
N SER A 311 3.43 -3.05 -15.07
CA SER A 311 2.29 -2.62 -15.87
C SER A 311 2.30 -3.24 -17.29
N PHE A 312 1.96 -2.48 -18.32
CA PHE A 312 1.74 -2.98 -19.70
C PHE A 312 2.96 -3.63 -20.37
N THR A 313 4.17 -3.37 -19.89
CA THR A 313 5.41 -3.90 -20.46
C THR A 313 5.90 -5.17 -19.75
N SER A 314 5.21 -5.62 -18.72
CA SER A 314 5.55 -6.84 -18.01
C SER A 314 5.00 -8.08 -18.70
N TRP A 315 5.71 -9.20 -18.62
CA TRP A 315 5.46 -10.40 -19.42
C TRP A 315 4.04 -10.96 -19.27
N ILE A 316 3.53 -11.06 -18.04
CA ILE A 316 2.18 -11.59 -17.79
C ILE A 316 1.14 -10.64 -18.40
N THR A 317 1.28 -9.32 -18.16
CA THR A 317 0.32 -8.34 -18.67
C THR A 317 0.36 -8.27 -20.19
N GLU A 318 1.54 -8.24 -20.79
CA GLU A 318 1.72 -8.21 -22.25
C GLU A 318 1.08 -9.45 -22.88
N LYS A 319 1.41 -10.65 -22.40
CA LYS A 319 0.91 -11.90 -22.99
C LYS A 319 -0.58 -12.10 -22.79
N VAL A 320 -1.08 -11.97 -21.55
CA VAL A 320 -2.49 -12.27 -21.24
C VAL A 320 -3.43 -11.19 -21.75
N ARG A 321 -3.03 -9.91 -21.61
CA ARG A 321 -3.90 -8.78 -21.94
C ARG A 321 -3.68 -8.25 -23.36
N SER A 322 -2.43 -7.94 -23.73
CA SER A 322 -2.14 -7.20 -24.97
C SER A 322 -2.10 -8.13 -26.18
N ASP A 323 -1.39 -9.27 -26.10
CA ASP A 323 -1.20 -10.18 -27.24
C ASP A 323 -2.45 -11.05 -27.46
N GLU A 324 -2.99 -11.61 -26.39
CA GLU A 324 -4.07 -12.61 -26.48
C GLU A 324 -5.46 -12.01 -26.19
N GLY A 325 -5.53 -10.81 -25.61
CA GLY A 325 -6.79 -10.15 -25.32
C GLY A 325 -7.71 -10.91 -24.34
N LEU A 326 -7.13 -11.78 -23.48
CA LEU A 326 -7.91 -12.67 -22.63
C LEU A 326 -8.42 -11.97 -21.37
N ALA A 327 -7.67 -10.98 -20.84
CA ALA A 327 -7.99 -10.37 -19.57
C ALA A 327 -7.90 -8.84 -19.62
N TYR A 328 -8.78 -8.16 -18.89
CA TYR A 328 -8.64 -6.72 -18.64
C TYR A 328 -7.52 -6.42 -17.66
N HIS A 329 -7.35 -7.27 -16.65
CA HIS A 329 -6.30 -7.17 -15.65
C HIS A 329 -5.55 -8.49 -15.52
N ALA A 330 -4.22 -8.42 -15.66
CA ALA A 330 -3.31 -9.51 -15.38
C ALA A 330 -2.00 -8.90 -14.86
N ALA A 331 -1.49 -9.41 -13.74
CA ALA A 331 -0.31 -8.86 -13.08
C ALA A 331 0.34 -9.89 -12.15
N SER A 332 1.55 -9.60 -11.67
CA SER A 332 2.12 -10.28 -10.52
C SER A 332 2.60 -9.30 -9.46
N ARG A 333 2.60 -9.76 -8.22
CA ARG A 333 3.13 -9.05 -7.07
C ARG A 333 4.02 -9.98 -6.26
N TYR A 334 5.16 -9.47 -5.84
CA TYR A 334 6.03 -10.15 -4.90
C TYR A 334 6.21 -9.24 -3.69
N SER A 335 5.51 -9.53 -2.59
CA SER A 335 5.65 -8.75 -1.36
C SER A 335 6.76 -9.30 -0.47
N SER A 336 7.36 -8.40 0.28
CA SER A 336 8.30 -8.72 1.35
C SER A 336 7.82 -8.02 2.61
N GLU A 337 7.53 -8.81 3.66
CA GLU A 337 7.00 -8.29 4.91
C GLU A 337 8.09 -8.23 6.00
N ALA A 338 8.00 -7.27 6.91
CA ALA A 338 9.03 -7.08 7.93
C ALA A 338 9.02 -8.15 9.02
N PHE A 339 7.84 -8.60 9.40
CA PHE A 339 7.65 -9.45 10.58
C PHE A 339 7.32 -10.92 10.24
N ALA A 340 7.05 -11.22 8.98
CA ALA A 340 6.85 -12.56 8.49
C ALA A 340 7.30 -12.65 7.02
N LYS A 341 7.08 -13.80 6.36
CA LYS A 341 7.27 -13.90 4.91
C LYS A 341 6.09 -13.24 4.19
N GLY A 342 6.39 -12.49 3.15
CA GLY A 342 5.40 -11.95 2.24
C GLY A 342 4.82 -13.01 1.29
N LEU A 343 4.30 -12.58 0.16
CA LEU A 343 3.54 -13.39 -0.77
C LEU A 343 3.97 -13.09 -2.20
N PHE A 344 4.28 -14.14 -2.98
CA PHE A 344 4.24 -14.07 -4.43
C PHE A 344 2.83 -14.42 -4.89
N SER A 345 2.23 -13.58 -5.71
CA SER A 345 0.95 -13.85 -6.37
C SER A 345 0.96 -13.36 -7.81
N ALA A 346 0.43 -14.18 -8.71
CA ALA A 346 0.05 -13.79 -10.07
C ALA A 346 -1.46 -13.89 -10.18
N VAL A 347 -2.08 -12.85 -10.74
CA VAL A 347 -3.54 -12.70 -10.80
C VAL A 347 -3.98 -12.40 -12.22
N ALA A 348 -5.17 -12.88 -12.59
CA ALA A 348 -5.85 -12.47 -13.82
C ALA A 348 -7.37 -12.47 -13.62
N GLN A 349 -8.03 -11.46 -14.19
CA GLN A 349 -9.47 -11.40 -14.35
C GLN A 349 -9.78 -11.56 -15.83
N THR A 350 -10.36 -12.69 -16.19
CA THR A 350 -10.60 -13.08 -17.58
C THR A 350 -12.06 -13.50 -17.82
N LYS A 351 -12.45 -13.67 -19.06
CA LYS A 351 -13.70 -14.37 -19.39
C LYS A 351 -13.62 -15.83 -18.93
N ALA A 352 -14.73 -16.41 -18.54
CA ALA A 352 -14.76 -17.79 -18.07
C ALA A 352 -14.25 -18.78 -19.15
N ASP A 353 -14.62 -18.56 -20.42
CA ASP A 353 -14.21 -19.38 -21.57
C ASP A 353 -12.76 -19.19 -22.03
N ALA A 354 -11.97 -18.44 -21.25
CA ALA A 354 -10.54 -18.24 -21.46
C ALA A 354 -9.70 -18.55 -20.21
N CYS A 355 -10.32 -19.08 -19.15
CA CYS A 355 -9.69 -19.33 -17.84
C CYS A 355 -8.46 -20.21 -17.95
N GLY A 356 -8.60 -21.38 -18.52
CA GLY A 356 -7.51 -22.36 -18.64
C GLY A 356 -6.37 -21.88 -19.55
N ARG A 357 -6.70 -21.15 -20.61
CA ARG A 357 -5.70 -20.53 -21.48
C ARG A 357 -4.91 -19.45 -20.75
N ALA A 358 -5.56 -18.57 -20.00
CA ALA A 358 -4.90 -17.55 -19.19
C ALA A 358 -3.99 -18.19 -18.13
N MET A 359 -4.47 -19.21 -17.41
CA MET A 359 -3.67 -19.95 -16.44
C MET A 359 -2.40 -20.55 -17.06
N THR A 360 -2.54 -21.18 -18.24
CA THR A 360 -1.39 -21.78 -18.95
C THR A 360 -0.33 -20.72 -19.24
N ILE A 361 -0.74 -19.56 -19.80
CA ILE A 361 0.18 -18.46 -20.13
C ILE A 361 0.87 -17.93 -18.87
N MET A 362 0.13 -17.72 -17.78
CA MET A 362 0.69 -17.22 -16.53
C MET A 362 1.77 -18.16 -15.99
N VAL A 363 1.49 -19.46 -15.92
CA VAL A 363 2.45 -20.49 -15.48
C VAL A 363 3.68 -20.52 -16.40
N ASP A 364 3.48 -20.43 -17.71
CA ASP A 364 4.57 -20.43 -18.68
C ASP A 364 5.48 -19.19 -18.52
N GLN A 365 4.92 -18.01 -18.24
CA GLN A 365 5.74 -16.81 -17.97
C GLN A 365 6.52 -16.94 -16.65
N ILE A 366 5.93 -17.52 -15.60
CA ILE A 366 6.62 -17.77 -14.32
C ILE A 366 7.79 -18.77 -14.54
N LYS A 367 7.54 -19.86 -15.26
CA LYS A 367 8.58 -20.84 -15.64
C LYS A 367 9.66 -20.21 -16.50
N ARG A 368 9.28 -19.43 -17.51
CA ARG A 368 10.23 -18.71 -18.37
C ARG A 368 11.15 -17.80 -17.54
N MET A 369 10.61 -17.06 -16.57
CA MET A 369 11.41 -16.20 -15.68
C MET A 369 12.43 -17.01 -14.89
N ARG A 370 12.05 -18.14 -14.32
CA ARG A 370 12.94 -19.05 -13.57
C ARG A 370 13.99 -19.71 -14.45
N ASP A 371 13.58 -20.28 -15.58
CA ASP A 371 14.42 -21.21 -16.36
C ASP A 371 15.28 -20.46 -17.39
N VAL A 372 14.74 -19.47 -18.06
CA VAL A 372 15.42 -18.67 -19.09
C VAL A 372 15.97 -17.36 -18.50
N GLY A 373 15.15 -16.62 -17.76
CA GLY A 373 15.46 -15.30 -17.25
C GLY A 373 15.22 -14.17 -18.28
N PRO A 374 15.38 -12.91 -17.88
CA PRO A 374 15.17 -11.75 -18.74
C PRO A 374 16.38 -11.48 -19.64
N THR A 375 16.16 -10.68 -20.68
CA THR A 375 17.22 -10.14 -21.54
C THR A 375 17.91 -8.93 -20.88
N PRO A 376 19.15 -8.57 -21.32
CA PRO A 376 19.81 -7.36 -20.83
C PRO A 376 18.99 -6.07 -21.00
N ASP A 377 18.25 -5.97 -22.08
CA ASP A 377 17.40 -4.80 -22.41
C ASP A 377 16.20 -4.71 -21.45
N GLU A 378 15.57 -5.84 -21.12
CA GLU A 378 14.47 -5.89 -20.15
C GLU A 378 14.94 -5.52 -18.74
N VAL A 379 16.10 -6.01 -18.32
CA VAL A 379 16.70 -5.65 -17.03
C VAL A 379 17.02 -4.17 -16.98
N LYS A 380 17.69 -3.64 -18.02
CA LYS A 380 18.02 -2.22 -18.07
C LYS A 380 16.77 -1.34 -18.00
N LYS A 381 15.74 -1.64 -18.80
CA LYS A 381 14.47 -0.89 -18.79
C LYS A 381 13.77 -0.96 -17.44
N ALA A 382 13.75 -2.14 -16.81
CA ALA A 382 13.13 -2.33 -15.51
C ALA A 382 13.86 -1.54 -14.41
N VAL A 383 15.19 -1.61 -14.38
CA VAL A 383 16.01 -0.85 -13.43
C VAL A 383 15.85 0.64 -13.65
N ASP A 384 15.98 1.12 -14.89
CA ASP A 384 15.81 2.54 -15.21
C ASP A 384 14.41 3.04 -14.78
N SER A 385 13.37 2.31 -15.09
CA SER A 385 12.00 2.66 -14.71
C SER A 385 11.79 2.66 -13.21
N TYR A 386 12.29 1.63 -12.52
CA TYR A 386 12.15 1.49 -11.08
C TYR A 386 12.92 2.58 -10.33
N VAL A 387 14.18 2.82 -10.71
CA VAL A 387 15.03 3.86 -10.12
C VAL A 387 14.45 5.25 -10.38
N ASN A 388 14.02 5.52 -11.61
CA ASN A 388 13.43 6.81 -11.96
C ASN A 388 12.11 7.07 -11.23
N SER A 389 11.32 6.04 -10.92
CA SER A 389 10.09 6.20 -10.15
C SER A 389 10.34 6.60 -8.70
N GLN A 390 11.51 6.28 -8.14
CA GLN A 390 11.83 6.61 -6.75
C GLN A 390 11.94 8.12 -6.49
N VAL A 391 12.14 8.95 -7.53
CA VAL A 391 12.16 10.41 -7.36
C VAL A 391 10.87 10.93 -6.74
N PHE A 392 9.74 10.33 -7.10
CA PHE A 392 8.43 10.70 -6.57
C PHE A 392 8.26 10.41 -5.08
N ASP A 393 9.05 9.48 -4.51
CA ASP A 393 9.05 9.17 -3.09
C ASP A 393 9.66 10.31 -2.24
N TYR A 394 10.38 11.24 -2.86
CA TYR A 394 11.03 12.38 -2.21
C TYR A 394 10.38 13.73 -2.54
N GLU A 395 9.41 13.75 -3.45
CA GLU A 395 8.69 14.96 -3.83
C GLU A 395 7.86 15.51 -2.66
N ASN A 396 7.21 14.60 -1.91
CA ASN A 396 6.39 14.94 -0.76
C ASN A 396 7.13 14.66 0.55
N LYS A 397 7.42 15.71 1.33
CA LYS A 397 8.17 15.60 2.60
C LYS A 397 7.45 14.74 3.64
N ALA A 398 6.10 14.77 3.68
CA ALA A 398 5.33 13.89 4.57
C ALA A 398 5.51 12.40 4.21
N GLN A 399 5.68 12.05 2.92
CA GLN A 399 5.97 10.68 2.50
C GLN A 399 7.37 10.25 2.96
N VAL A 400 8.36 11.14 2.85
CA VAL A 400 9.74 10.87 3.34
C VAL A 400 9.72 10.55 4.82
N VAL A 401 9.05 11.40 5.63
CA VAL A 401 8.94 11.20 7.08
C VAL A 401 8.21 9.89 7.40
N ARG A 402 7.08 9.60 6.74
CA ARG A 402 6.35 8.35 6.94
C ARG A 402 7.21 7.12 6.63
N ARG A 403 8.03 7.18 5.57
CA ARG A 403 8.97 6.10 5.22
C ARG A 403 9.99 5.86 6.33
N LEU A 404 10.54 6.92 6.92
CA LEU A 404 11.49 6.82 8.03
C LEU A 404 10.84 6.24 9.29
N VAL A 405 9.61 6.67 9.61
CA VAL A 405 8.81 6.11 10.71
C VAL A 405 8.59 4.60 10.49
N MET A 406 8.25 4.19 9.27
CA MET A 406 8.09 2.76 8.95
C MET A 406 9.39 1.99 9.04
N LEU A 407 10.52 2.51 8.54
CA LEU A 407 11.82 1.86 8.66
C LEU A 407 12.22 1.67 10.13
N LYS A 408 12.01 2.70 10.97
CA LYS A 408 12.26 2.60 12.42
C LYS A 408 11.34 1.58 13.07
N PHE A 409 10.07 1.53 12.68
CA PHE A 409 9.11 0.53 13.14
C PHE A 409 9.52 -0.91 12.78
N GLU A 410 9.98 -1.11 11.55
CA GLU A 410 10.44 -2.41 11.04
C GLU A 410 11.83 -2.81 11.56
N GLY A 411 12.51 -1.93 12.30
CA GLY A 411 13.88 -2.16 12.76
C GLY A 411 14.92 -2.17 11.64
N ARG A 412 14.64 -1.50 10.53
CA ARG A 412 15.51 -1.39 9.35
C ARG A 412 16.37 -0.13 9.41
N PRO A 413 17.57 -0.15 8.83
CA PRO A 413 18.42 1.03 8.72
C PRO A 413 17.70 2.18 7.99
N LEU A 414 17.83 3.41 8.50
CA LEU A 414 17.18 4.58 7.92
C LEU A 414 17.72 4.95 6.52
N ASP A 415 18.94 4.54 6.20
CA ASP A 415 19.58 4.71 4.89
C ASP A 415 19.19 3.59 3.89
N THR A 416 18.28 2.70 4.26
CA THR A 416 17.79 1.61 3.37
C THR A 416 17.38 2.12 1.99
N PRO A 417 16.64 3.24 1.83
CA PRO A 417 16.30 3.74 0.50
C PRO A 417 17.51 4.02 -0.38
N GLN A 418 18.57 4.62 0.17
CA GLN A 418 19.78 4.90 -0.59
C GLN A 418 20.55 3.61 -0.92
N ARG A 419 20.66 2.68 0.03
CA ARG A 419 21.28 1.36 -0.21
C ARG A 419 20.55 0.57 -1.29
N ASP A 420 19.22 0.64 -1.26
CA ASP A 420 18.39 -0.01 -2.29
C ASP A 420 18.67 0.58 -3.68
N MET A 421 18.72 1.92 -3.80
CA MET A 421 19.05 2.60 -5.06
C MET A 421 20.43 2.19 -5.59
N ASP A 422 21.44 2.16 -4.72
CA ASP A 422 22.79 1.74 -5.08
C ASP A 422 22.86 0.28 -5.49
N THR A 423 21.98 -0.56 -4.94
CA THR A 423 21.85 -1.97 -5.27
C THR A 423 21.15 -2.14 -6.62
N TYR A 424 20.00 -1.48 -6.83
CA TYR A 424 19.28 -1.54 -8.09
C TYR A 424 20.15 -1.15 -9.29
N ALA A 425 20.95 -0.08 -9.14
CA ALA A 425 21.85 0.41 -10.20
C ALA A 425 22.91 -0.60 -10.64
N LYS A 426 23.22 -1.61 -9.81
CA LYS A 426 24.26 -2.62 -10.06
C LYS A 426 23.70 -3.97 -10.49
N LEU A 427 22.38 -4.16 -10.45
CA LEU A 427 21.77 -5.43 -10.79
C LEU A 427 22.04 -5.85 -12.23
N THR A 428 22.41 -7.11 -12.41
CA THR A 428 22.69 -7.75 -13.70
C THR A 428 21.62 -8.79 -14.05
N VAL A 429 21.62 -9.23 -15.29
CA VAL A 429 20.77 -10.37 -15.74
C VAL A 429 21.02 -11.61 -14.89
N ALA A 430 22.28 -11.85 -14.50
CA ALA A 430 22.64 -13.03 -13.69
C ALA A 430 22.02 -12.95 -12.29
N ASP A 431 21.99 -11.76 -11.67
CA ASP A 431 21.38 -11.56 -10.36
C ASP A 431 19.86 -11.79 -10.41
N ILE A 432 19.20 -11.27 -11.44
CA ILE A 432 17.75 -11.44 -11.61
C ILE A 432 17.40 -12.92 -11.87
N LYS A 433 18.19 -13.59 -12.71
CA LYS A 433 18.00 -15.02 -12.98
C LYS A 433 18.25 -15.87 -11.73
N ALA A 434 19.29 -15.57 -10.97
CA ALA A 434 19.58 -16.29 -9.71
C ALA A 434 18.44 -16.09 -8.69
N ALA A 435 17.93 -14.86 -8.55
CA ALA A 435 16.76 -14.58 -7.71
C ALA A 435 15.51 -15.34 -8.19
N ALA A 436 15.26 -15.39 -9.51
CA ALA A 436 14.14 -16.15 -10.05
C ALA A 436 14.25 -17.65 -9.77
N GLN A 437 15.45 -18.23 -9.93
CA GLN A 437 15.71 -19.64 -9.64
C GLN A 437 15.54 -19.98 -8.15
N LYS A 438 15.88 -19.06 -7.27
CA LYS A 438 15.82 -19.25 -5.81
C LYS A 438 14.41 -19.04 -5.24
N TYR A 439 13.69 -18.06 -5.74
CA TYR A 439 12.48 -17.54 -5.11
C TYR A 439 11.18 -17.77 -5.90
N LEU A 440 11.23 -18.15 -7.19
CA LEU A 440 10.03 -18.57 -7.91
C LEU A 440 9.91 -20.10 -7.88
N GLU A 441 8.79 -20.56 -7.34
CA GLU A 441 8.49 -21.98 -7.19
C GLU A 441 7.28 -22.39 -8.06
N PRO A 442 7.38 -22.36 -9.42
CA PRO A 442 6.24 -22.64 -10.30
C PRO A 442 5.66 -24.06 -10.15
N ASP A 443 6.43 -24.98 -9.58
CA ASP A 443 6.00 -26.35 -9.33
C ASP A 443 5.30 -26.50 -7.95
N LYS A 444 5.27 -25.43 -7.15
CA LYS A 444 4.64 -25.39 -5.82
C LYS A 444 3.55 -24.32 -5.72
N LEU A 445 2.96 -23.91 -6.83
CA LEU A 445 1.90 -22.92 -6.81
C LEU A 445 0.64 -23.45 -6.14
N THR A 446 0.13 -22.70 -5.19
CA THR A 446 -1.27 -22.77 -4.79
C THR A 446 -2.07 -21.98 -5.82
N ILE A 447 -3.08 -22.60 -6.41
CA ILE A 447 -3.95 -21.98 -7.40
C ILE A 447 -5.35 -21.89 -6.82
N LEU A 448 -5.97 -20.73 -6.95
CA LEU A 448 -7.38 -20.48 -6.64
C LEU A 448 -8.07 -19.89 -7.88
N VAL A 449 -9.20 -20.46 -8.26
CA VAL A 449 -10.07 -19.89 -9.28
C VAL A 449 -11.46 -19.67 -8.70
N VAL A 450 -11.95 -18.43 -8.83
CA VAL A 450 -13.32 -18.04 -8.45
C VAL A 450 -14.12 -17.78 -9.72
N GLY A 451 -15.28 -18.43 -9.86
CA GLY A 451 -16.15 -18.31 -11.03
C GLY A 451 -17.08 -19.49 -11.22
N ASN A 452 -17.61 -19.66 -12.45
CA ASN A 452 -18.48 -20.79 -12.79
C ASN A 452 -17.71 -21.79 -13.67
N ALA A 453 -17.23 -22.89 -13.06
CA ALA A 453 -16.39 -23.88 -13.72
C ALA A 453 -17.07 -24.59 -14.93
N LYS A 454 -18.41 -24.53 -15.03
CA LYS A 454 -19.14 -25.07 -16.21
C LYS A 454 -18.91 -24.25 -17.48
N LEU A 455 -18.41 -23.02 -17.33
CA LEU A 455 -18.14 -22.09 -18.43
C LEU A 455 -16.65 -22.05 -18.81
N PHE A 456 -15.77 -22.76 -18.07
CA PHE A 456 -14.34 -22.73 -18.34
C PHE A 456 -13.96 -23.53 -19.60
N ASP A 457 -13.00 -22.99 -20.35
CA ASP A 457 -12.46 -23.61 -21.58
C ASP A 457 -11.65 -24.90 -21.34
N LYS A 458 -11.14 -25.09 -20.10
CA LYS A 458 -10.44 -26.29 -19.68
C LYS A 458 -10.83 -26.67 -18.25
N PRO A 459 -10.93 -27.97 -17.93
CA PRO A 459 -11.21 -28.40 -16.56
C PRO A 459 -10.03 -28.07 -15.64
N LEU A 460 -10.32 -27.59 -14.44
CA LEU A 460 -9.28 -27.26 -13.46
C LEU A 460 -8.42 -28.47 -13.03
N SER A 461 -8.92 -29.70 -13.25
CA SER A 461 -8.20 -30.95 -13.01
C SER A 461 -6.94 -31.11 -13.86
N ASP A 462 -6.78 -30.36 -14.95
CA ASP A 462 -5.58 -30.37 -15.78
C ASP A 462 -4.36 -29.81 -15.01
N TRP A 463 -4.58 -29.05 -13.94
CA TRP A 463 -3.52 -28.49 -13.07
C TRP A 463 -3.34 -29.26 -11.77
N GLY A 464 -4.18 -30.24 -11.46
CA GLY A 464 -4.08 -31.08 -10.28
C GLY A 464 -5.42 -31.45 -9.67
N ALA A 465 -5.40 -32.11 -8.51
CA ALA A 465 -6.63 -32.44 -7.80
C ALA A 465 -7.31 -31.15 -7.29
N VAL A 466 -8.57 -30.99 -7.68
CA VAL A 466 -9.35 -29.80 -7.36
C VAL A 466 -10.00 -29.92 -6.00
N ARG A 467 -9.81 -28.91 -5.15
CA ARG A 467 -10.46 -28.75 -3.86
C ARG A 467 -11.51 -27.64 -3.95
N GLU A 468 -12.77 -27.97 -3.72
CA GLU A 468 -13.85 -26.97 -3.67
C GLU A 468 -13.85 -26.25 -2.32
N ILE A 469 -13.83 -24.92 -2.38
CA ILE A 469 -14.05 -24.02 -1.24
C ILE A 469 -15.53 -23.65 -1.22
N LYS A 470 -16.22 -24.09 -0.18
CA LYS A 470 -17.63 -23.70 0.03
C LYS A 470 -17.65 -22.32 0.65
N LEU A 471 -18.09 -21.33 -0.12
CA LEU A 471 -18.37 -20.00 0.41
C LEU A 471 -19.56 -20.09 1.35
N GLU A 472 -19.38 -19.59 2.57
CA GLU A 472 -20.48 -19.55 3.55
C GLU A 472 -21.65 -18.75 2.98
N LYS A 473 -22.81 -19.36 2.92
CA LYS A 473 -24.08 -18.63 2.66
C LYS A 473 -24.40 -17.83 3.90
N GLN A 474 -24.55 -16.54 3.72
CA GLN A 474 -24.94 -15.65 4.81
C GLN A 474 -26.36 -15.20 4.66
#